data_8a17950083479af8b1013bea269da72a
#
_entry.id   8a17950083479af8b1013bea269da72a
#
_cell.length_a   1.000
_cell.length_b   1.000
_cell.length_c   1.000
_cell.angle_alpha   90.00
_cell.angle_beta   90.00
_cell.angle_gamma   90.00
#
_symmetry.space_group_name_H-M   'P 1'
#
loop_
_entity.id
_entity.type
_entity.pdbx_description
1 polymer ?
#
loop_
_entity_poly.entity_id
_entity_poly.type
_entity_poly.pdbx_seq_one_letter_code
_entity_poly.pdbx_strand_id
1 'polypeptide(L)'
;EAGRWLSTNHGQIAPAELEHRLSRYGLNPCGEILGADFHCNLAEIHLNQIDPSDEEGQADAFRAAALSVACLLNHRFEVERYRQSREWDPIVGVSFTGLFDFFVHAFGSDWLRWWEAGRPDTDEGRAFKAKEADYLSRWKQVVNETVWDYCDRHGLRRPNRCTTVQPAGTKSLLTGAAPGWHPPKAQRFIRRITFRKN
;
A
#
# COMPACT_ATOMS: atom_id res chain seq x y z
N GLU A 1 -14.27 9.70 20.78
CA GLU A 1 -14.75 9.07 19.51
C GLU A 1 -13.73 8.05 18.99
N ALA A 2 -12.45 8.43 18.80
CA ALA A 2 -11.41 7.55 18.27
C ALA A 2 -11.22 6.27 19.12
N GLY A 3 -11.21 6.39 20.45
CA GLY A 3 -11.12 5.23 21.35
C GLY A 3 -12.29 4.27 21.21
N ARG A 4 -13.50 4.79 21.04
CA ARG A 4 -14.70 3.99 20.80
C ARG A 4 -14.62 3.26 19.48
N TRP A 5 -14.21 3.95 18.42
CA TRP A 5 -14.03 3.35 17.11
C TRP A 5 -12.99 2.22 17.11
N LEU A 6 -11.85 2.44 17.76
CA LEU A 6 -10.80 1.43 17.92
C LEU A 6 -11.32 0.19 18.63
N SER A 7 -12.01 0.36 19.76
CA SER A 7 -12.58 -0.76 20.52
C SER A 7 -13.63 -1.54 19.74
N THR A 8 -14.43 -0.85 18.92
CA THR A 8 -15.48 -1.50 18.11
C THR A 8 -14.88 -2.31 16.94
N ASN A 9 -13.80 -1.81 16.32
CA ASN A 9 -13.26 -2.40 15.08
C ASN A 9 -12.08 -3.36 15.31
N HIS A 10 -11.42 -3.28 16.50
CA HIS A 10 -10.20 -4.05 16.79
C HIS A 10 -10.28 -4.87 18.07
N GLY A 11 -11.47 -5.04 18.63
CA GLY A 11 -11.69 -5.78 19.88
C GLY A 11 -11.25 -5.00 21.12
N GLN A 12 -11.07 -5.70 22.23
CA GLN A 12 -10.63 -5.07 23.47
C GLN A 12 -9.15 -4.67 23.37
N ILE A 13 -8.91 -3.37 23.50
CA ILE A 13 -7.58 -2.78 23.54
C ILE A 13 -7.25 -2.47 24.99
N ALA A 14 -6.06 -2.89 25.47
CA ALA A 14 -5.60 -2.55 26.81
C ALA A 14 -5.52 -1.03 27.00
N PRO A 15 -5.86 -0.48 28.19
CA PRO A 15 -5.86 0.96 28.43
C PRO A 15 -4.54 1.65 28.07
N ALA A 16 -3.41 1.03 28.38
CA ALA A 16 -2.08 1.56 28.04
C ALA A 16 -1.82 1.58 26.52
N GLU A 17 -2.29 0.57 25.80
CA GLU A 17 -2.22 0.54 24.33
C GLU A 17 -3.11 1.63 23.72
N LEU A 18 -4.31 1.81 24.26
CA LEU A 18 -5.23 2.84 23.80
C LEU A 18 -4.65 4.24 24.01
N GLU A 19 -4.09 4.52 25.18
CA GLU A 19 -3.43 5.78 25.50
C GLU A 19 -2.23 6.02 24.58
N HIS A 20 -1.37 5.02 24.35
CA HIS A 20 -0.26 5.09 23.41
C HIS A 20 -0.74 5.47 22.00
N ARG A 21 -1.78 4.82 21.51
CA ARG A 21 -2.34 5.11 20.18
C ARG A 21 -2.91 6.53 20.11
N LEU A 22 -3.70 6.94 21.09
CA LEU A 22 -4.38 8.25 21.09
C LEU A 22 -3.43 9.43 21.28
N SER A 23 -2.37 9.26 22.08
CA SER A 23 -1.44 10.34 22.40
C SER A 23 -0.35 10.56 21.35
N ARG A 24 -0.06 9.56 20.53
CA ARG A 24 1.13 9.56 19.64
C ARG A 24 0.84 9.31 18.17
N TYR A 25 -0.40 9.06 17.81
CA TYR A 25 -0.74 8.82 16.41
C TYR A 25 -0.46 10.04 15.54
N GLY A 26 0.27 9.80 14.47
CA GLY A 26 0.60 10.80 13.47
C GLY A 26 0.82 10.18 12.09
N LEU A 27 0.84 11.02 11.08
CA LEU A 27 1.17 10.62 9.71
C LEU A 27 2.69 10.58 9.54
N ASN A 28 3.18 9.64 8.73
CA ASN A 28 4.54 9.71 8.23
C ASN A 28 4.70 10.89 7.25
N PRO A 29 5.94 11.31 6.89
CA PRO A 29 6.17 12.46 6.02
C PRO A 29 5.47 12.41 4.66
N CYS A 30 5.26 11.21 4.12
CA CYS A 30 4.58 11.01 2.83
C CYS A 30 3.05 10.93 2.96
N GLY A 31 2.51 10.85 4.18
CA GLY A 31 1.07 10.86 4.45
C GLY A 31 0.32 9.55 4.17
N GLU A 32 1.03 8.46 3.86
CA GLU A 32 0.42 7.18 3.51
C GLU A 32 0.28 6.21 4.68
N ILE A 33 0.89 6.50 5.84
CA ILE A 33 0.82 5.66 7.05
C ILE A 33 0.45 6.50 8.26
N LEU A 34 -0.52 6.03 9.01
CA LEU A 34 -0.92 6.58 10.30
C LEU A 34 -0.53 5.59 11.41
N GLY A 35 0.24 6.03 12.39
CA GLY A 35 0.67 5.19 13.50
C GLY A 35 1.38 5.97 14.59
N ALA A 36 1.84 5.25 15.63
CA ALA A 36 2.55 5.81 16.78
C ALA A 36 3.92 5.13 16.93
N ASP A 37 5.01 5.90 16.90
CA ASP A 37 6.38 5.39 17.05
C ASP A 37 6.67 4.14 16.19
N PHE A 38 6.11 4.09 14.98
CA PHE A 38 6.15 2.90 14.13
C PHE A 38 7.39 2.83 13.25
N HIS A 39 7.72 1.62 12.84
CA HIS A 39 8.74 1.36 11.83
C HIS A 39 8.09 1.27 10.45
N CYS A 40 8.57 2.04 9.50
CA CYS A 40 8.01 2.13 8.16
C CYS A 40 8.55 0.98 7.28
N ASN A 41 7.86 -0.15 7.29
CA ASN A 41 8.21 -1.34 6.50
C ASN A 41 7.40 -1.34 5.21
N LEU A 42 8.02 -0.92 4.12
CA LEU A 42 7.35 -0.71 2.83
C LEU A 42 7.99 -1.54 1.72
N ALA A 43 7.14 -2.11 0.87
CA ALA A 43 7.51 -2.69 -0.42
C ALA A 43 6.65 -2.08 -1.51
N GLU A 44 7.16 -2.03 -2.75
CA GLU A 44 6.45 -1.46 -3.88
C GLU A 44 6.58 -2.34 -5.11
N ILE A 45 5.46 -2.65 -5.73
CA ILE A 45 5.34 -3.47 -6.92
C ILE A 45 5.22 -2.55 -8.14
N HIS A 46 5.99 -2.82 -9.18
CA HIS A 46 5.93 -2.08 -10.45
C HIS A 46 4.93 -2.76 -11.40
N LEU A 47 3.67 -2.34 -11.33
CA LEU A 47 2.56 -2.96 -12.06
C LEU A 47 2.68 -2.82 -13.59
N ASN A 48 3.37 -1.79 -14.07
CA ASN A 48 3.64 -1.63 -15.51
C ASN A 48 4.55 -2.73 -16.10
N GLN A 49 5.14 -3.57 -15.26
CA GLN A 49 5.98 -4.71 -15.66
C GLN A 49 5.25 -6.05 -15.53
N ILE A 50 3.97 -6.04 -15.14
CA ILE A 50 3.17 -7.24 -14.90
C ILE A 50 2.07 -7.33 -15.96
N ASP A 51 1.90 -8.54 -16.52
CA ASP A 51 0.82 -8.79 -17.49
C ASP A 51 -0.53 -8.84 -16.75
N PRO A 52 -1.53 -8.03 -17.18
CA PRO A 52 -2.86 -8.09 -16.61
C PRO A 52 -3.59 -9.42 -16.78
N SER A 53 -3.19 -10.24 -17.74
CA SER A 53 -3.75 -11.58 -17.96
C SER A 53 -3.09 -12.67 -17.10
N ASP A 54 -1.95 -12.42 -16.49
CA ASP A 54 -1.21 -13.36 -15.65
C ASP A 54 -1.59 -13.16 -14.16
N GLU A 55 -2.71 -13.77 -13.76
CA GLU A 55 -3.19 -13.67 -12.38
C GLU A 55 -2.25 -14.31 -11.36
N GLU A 56 -1.56 -15.40 -11.74
CA GLU A 56 -0.62 -16.06 -10.85
C GLU A 56 0.65 -15.26 -10.65
N GLY A 57 1.22 -14.69 -11.73
CA GLY A 57 2.35 -13.77 -11.65
C GLY A 57 2.05 -12.51 -10.85
N GLN A 58 0.82 -11.98 -10.95
CA GLN A 58 0.37 -10.90 -10.09
C GLN A 58 0.38 -11.34 -8.61
N ALA A 59 -0.23 -12.47 -8.30
CA ALA A 59 -0.30 -12.98 -6.93
C ALA A 59 1.10 -13.25 -6.37
N ASP A 60 2.01 -13.79 -7.16
CA ASP A 60 3.40 -14.05 -6.76
C ASP A 60 4.17 -12.76 -6.46
N ALA A 61 4.01 -11.72 -7.28
CA ALA A 61 4.63 -10.42 -7.03
C ALA A 61 4.14 -9.80 -5.70
N PHE A 62 2.82 -9.85 -5.44
CA PHE A 62 2.25 -9.34 -4.19
C PHE A 62 2.63 -10.22 -2.99
N ARG A 63 2.73 -11.53 -3.16
CA ARG A 63 3.22 -12.47 -2.13
C ARG A 63 4.67 -12.19 -1.77
N ALA A 64 5.54 -12.02 -2.76
CA ALA A 64 6.96 -11.71 -2.53
C ALA A 64 7.14 -10.37 -1.79
N ALA A 65 6.40 -9.33 -2.21
CA ALA A 65 6.40 -8.04 -1.52
C ALA A 65 5.88 -8.16 -0.08
N ALA A 66 4.81 -8.91 0.14
CA ALA A 66 4.23 -9.15 1.46
C ALA A 66 5.22 -9.86 2.39
N LEU A 67 5.89 -10.90 1.91
CA LEU A 67 6.94 -11.60 2.67
C LEU A 67 8.10 -10.67 3.04
N SER A 68 8.55 -9.84 2.10
CA SER A 68 9.66 -8.92 2.33
C SER A 68 9.39 -7.95 3.49
N VAL A 69 8.18 -7.40 3.58
CA VAL A 69 7.79 -6.49 4.67
C VAL A 69 7.45 -7.24 5.96
N ALA A 70 6.87 -8.44 5.87
CA ALA A 70 6.56 -9.26 7.03
C ALA A 70 7.83 -9.70 7.78
N CYS A 71 8.90 -10.06 7.06
CA CYS A 71 10.18 -10.42 7.65
C CYS A 71 10.75 -9.29 8.55
N LEU A 72 10.51 -8.03 8.19
CA LEU A 72 10.98 -6.89 8.96
C LEU A 72 10.27 -6.74 10.32
N LEU A 73 9.10 -7.35 10.51
CA LEU A 73 8.43 -7.40 11.82
C LEU A 73 9.21 -8.22 12.85
N ASN A 74 10.10 -9.12 12.42
CA ASN A 74 10.98 -9.88 13.32
C ASN A 74 12.20 -9.08 13.79
N HIS A 75 12.40 -7.86 13.28
CA HIS A 75 13.53 -7.05 13.69
C HIS A 75 13.55 -6.80 15.20
N ARG A 76 14.69 -7.00 15.83
CA ARG A 76 14.87 -6.72 17.24
C ARG A 76 15.25 -5.26 17.45
N PHE A 77 14.28 -4.47 17.92
CA PHE A 77 14.52 -3.06 18.22
C PHE A 77 15.27 -2.91 19.54
N GLU A 78 16.31 -2.09 19.55
CA GLU A 78 17.07 -1.72 20.76
C GLU A 78 16.29 -0.68 21.59
N VAL A 79 15.57 0.22 20.92
CA VAL A 79 14.76 1.27 21.57
C VAL A 79 13.41 0.71 21.99
N GLU A 80 13.16 0.70 23.30
CA GLU A 80 11.96 0.10 23.93
C GLU A 80 10.65 0.59 23.33
N ARG A 81 10.49 1.89 23.10
CA ARG A 81 9.25 2.46 22.56
C ARG A 81 8.90 1.96 21.16
N TYR A 82 9.90 1.66 20.32
CA TYR A 82 9.66 1.09 19.00
C TYR A 82 9.32 -0.40 19.07
N ARG A 83 9.94 -1.12 20.00
CA ARG A 83 9.60 -2.51 20.29
C ARG A 83 8.15 -2.62 20.75
N GLN A 84 7.76 -1.81 21.72
CA GLN A 84 6.41 -1.78 22.28
C GLN A 84 5.36 -1.38 21.22
N SER A 85 5.65 -0.38 20.38
CA SER A 85 4.77 0.02 19.30
C SER A 85 4.55 -1.11 18.30
N ARG A 86 5.61 -1.84 17.90
CA ARG A 86 5.48 -3.02 17.04
C ARG A 86 4.64 -4.13 17.67
N GLU A 87 4.77 -4.37 18.96
CA GLU A 87 4.00 -5.39 19.69
C GLU A 87 2.53 -5.02 19.77
N TRP A 88 2.22 -3.75 19.95
CA TRP A 88 0.86 -3.26 20.11
C TRP A 88 0.16 -2.99 18.78
N ASP A 89 0.86 -2.40 17.82
CA ASP A 89 0.29 -1.99 16.55
C ASP A 89 1.30 -2.19 15.40
N PRO A 90 1.60 -3.45 15.03
CA PRO A 90 2.49 -3.71 13.91
C PRO A 90 1.91 -3.14 12.63
N ILE A 91 2.77 -2.53 11.81
CA ILE A 91 2.39 -1.92 10.54
C ILE A 91 3.36 -2.40 9.47
N VAL A 92 2.81 -2.84 8.35
CA VAL A 92 3.53 -3.07 7.11
C VAL A 92 2.75 -2.41 5.97
N GLY A 93 3.42 -2.09 4.88
CA GLY A 93 2.79 -1.45 3.74
C GLY A 93 3.28 -2.00 2.42
N VAL A 94 2.51 -2.87 1.80
CA VAL A 94 2.71 -3.23 0.40
C VAL A 94 1.98 -2.20 -0.46
N SER A 95 2.71 -1.58 -1.37
CA SER A 95 2.25 -0.55 -2.29
C SER A 95 2.53 -0.96 -3.73
N PHE A 96 2.13 -0.13 -4.65
CA PHE A 96 2.39 -0.31 -6.07
C PHE A 96 2.71 1.03 -6.73
N THR A 97 3.34 0.96 -7.91
CA THR A 97 3.47 2.05 -8.87
C THR A 97 3.05 1.55 -10.26
N GLY A 98 2.69 2.45 -11.16
CA GLY A 98 2.23 2.08 -12.49
C GLY A 98 0.83 1.49 -12.54
N LEU A 99 -0.04 1.79 -11.56
CA LEU A 99 -1.42 1.30 -11.59
C LEU A 99 -2.19 1.85 -12.81
N PHE A 100 -1.99 3.10 -13.14
CA PHE A 100 -2.61 3.71 -14.32
C PHE A 100 -2.17 2.99 -15.60
N ASP A 101 -0.87 2.72 -15.74
CA ASP A 101 -0.32 1.99 -16.90
C ASP A 101 -0.91 0.57 -16.97
N PHE A 102 -1.03 -0.11 -15.84
CA PHE A 102 -1.63 -1.44 -15.75
C PHE A 102 -3.10 -1.43 -16.19
N PHE A 103 -3.89 -0.47 -15.74
CA PHE A 103 -5.30 -0.40 -16.14
C PHE A 103 -5.49 -0.01 -17.60
N VAL A 104 -4.63 0.85 -18.15
CA VAL A 104 -4.63 1.11 -19.60
C VAL A 104 -4.31 -0.16 -20.39
N HIS A 105 -3.37 -0.96 -19.92
CA HIS A 105 -3.04 -2.25 -20.55
C HIS A 105 -4.19 -3.28 -20.39
N ALA A 106 -4.79 -3.36 -19.21
CA ALA A 106 -5.85 -4.32 -18.92
C ALA A 106 -7.17 -4.01 -19.62
N PHE A 107 -7.51 -2.74 -19.76
CA PHE A 107 -8.86 -2.31 -20.20
C PHE A 107 -8.86 -1.56 -21.54
N GLY A 108 -7.71 -1.11 -22.00
CA GLY A 108 -7.54 -0.44 -23.28
C GLY A 108 -8.00 1.03 -23.30
N SER A 109 -8.15 1.54 -24.53
CA SER A 109 -8.45 2.95 -24.79
C SER A 109 -9.83 3.40 -24.29
N ASP A 110 -10.78 2.49 -24.17
CA ASP A 110 -12.15 2.85 -23.74
C ASP A 110 -12.18 3.21 -22.26
N TRP A 111 -11.42 2.48 -21.43
CA TRP A 111 -11.20 2.86 -20.05
C TRP A 111 -10.52 4.23 -19.92
N LEU A 112 -9.50 4.50 -20.75
CA LEU A 112 -8.80 5.78 -20.75
C LEU A 112 -9.73 6.94 -21.12
N ARG A 113 -10.57 6.79 -22.15
CA ARG A 113 -11.57 7.78 -22.53
C ARG A 113 -12.61 8.03 -21.42
N TRP A 114 -13.08 6.95 -20.79
CA TRP A 114 -13.97 7.04 -19.66
C TRP A 114 -13.32 7.76 -18.49
N TRP A 115 -12.04 7.47 -18.22
CA TRP A 115 -11.28 8.12 -17.15
C TRP A 115 -11.07 9.61 -17.44
N GLU A 116 -10.66 9.99 -18.66
CA GLU A 116 -10.49 11.39 -19.11
C GLU A 116 -11.81 12.18 -19.08
N ALA A 117 -12.94 11.53 -19.34
CA ALA A 117 -14.27 12.12 -19.23
C ALA A 117 -14.73 12.37 -17.78
N GLY A 118 -13.87 12.13 -16.79
CA GLY A 118 -14.17 12.33 -15.37
C GLY A 118 -14.87 11.15 -14.70
N ARG A 119 -14.74 9.95 -15.26
CA ARG A 119 -15.30 8.70 -14.71
C ARG A 119 -16.82 8.74 -14.53
N PRO A 120 -17.60 9.09 -15.57
CA PRO A 120 -19.05 9.23 -15.47
C PRO A 120 -19.70 7.92 -15.01
N ASP A 121 -20.84 8.05 -14.30
CA ASP A 121 -21.59 6.91 -13.76
C ASP A 121 -22.54 6.32 -14.82
N THR A 122 -21.94 5.68 -15.81
CA THR A 122 -22.62 4.90 -16.86
C THR A 122 -22.56 3.40 -16.55
N ASP A 123 -23.31 2.57 -17.26
CA ASP A 123 -23.23 1.11 -17.11
C ASP A 123 -21.82 0.60 -17.39
N GLU A 124 -21.19 1.09 -18.45
CA GLU A 124 -19.79 0.79 -18.79
C GLU A 124 -18.83 1.27 -17.71
N GLY A 125 -19.03 2.49 -17.20
CA GLY A 125 -18.23 3.04 -16.11
C GLY A 125 -18.34 2.23 -14.81
N ARG A 126 -19.51 1.73 -14.48
CA ARG A 126 -19.72 0.80 -13.36
C ARG A 126 -18.99 -0.52 -13.57
N ALA A 127 -18.99 -1.04 -14.82
CA ALA A 127 -18.24 -2.25 -15.14
C ALA A 127 -16.73 -2.04 -15.00
N PHE A 128 -16.17 -0.90 -15.41
CA PHE A 128 -14.76 -0.57 -15.18
C PHE A 128 -14.44 -0.47 -13.67
N LYS A 129 -15.25 0.26 -12.90
CA LYS A 129 -15.07 0.35 -11.44
C LYS A 129 -15.09 -1.01 -10.75
N ALA A 130 -15.98 -1.91 -11.18
CA ALA A 130 -16.06 -3.26 -10.62
C ALA A 130 -14.78 -4.06 -10.91
N LYS A 131 -14.25 -3.99 -12.12
CA LYS A 131 -12.99 -4.65 -12.49
C LYS A 131 -11.77 -4.06 -11.76
N GLU A 132 -11.68 -2.72 -11.64
CA GLU A 132 -10.65 -2.06 -10.83
C GLU A 132 -10.69 -2.57 -9.37
N ALA A 133 -11.89 -2.61 -8.78
CA ALA A 133 -12.09 -3.08 -7.42
C ALA A 133 -11.73 -4.56 -7.24
N ASP A 134 -12.00 -5.40 -8.24
CA ASP A 134 -11.65 -6.81 -8.22
C ASP A 134 -10.12 -7.00 -8.16
N TYR A 135 -9.35 -6.36 -9.03
CA TYR A 135 -7.89 -6.41 -8.98
C TYR A 135 -7.35 -5.98 -7.61
N LEU A 136 -7.78 -4.82 -7.13
CA LEU A 136 -7.30 -4.28 -5.86
C LEU A 136 -7.68 -5.17 -4.67
N SER A 137 -8.86 -5.77 -4.70
CA SER A 137 -9.34 -6.67 -3.64
C SER A 137 -8.56 -7.98 -3.61
N ARG A 138 -8.31 -8.58 -4.76
CA ARG A 138 -7.50 -9.81 -4.89
C ARG A 138 -6.07 -9.58 -4.40
N TRP A 139 -5.42 -8.51 -4.84
CA TRP A 139 -4.06 -8.18 -4.40
C TRP A 139 -3.99 -7.92 -2.89
N LYS A 140 -4.95 -7.15 -2.35
CA LYS A 140 -5.06 -6.93 -0.91
C LYS A 140 -5.23 -8.24 -0.13
N GLN A 141 -6.04 -9.14 -0.63
CA GLN A 141 -6.26 -10.45 -0.01
C GLN A 141 -4.95 -11.25 0.04
N VAL A 142 -4.24 -11.37 -1.08
CA VAL A 142 -2.93 -12.06 -1.15
C VAL A 142 -1.95 -11.47 -0.14
N VAL A 143 -1.86 -10.14 -0.05
CA VAL A 143 -0.98 -9.47 0.90
C VAL A 143 -1.35 -9.80 2.34
N ASN A 144 -2.64 -9.67 2.70
CA ASN A 144 -3.09 -9.92 4.06
C ASN A 144 -2.84 -11.36 4.48
N GLU A 145 -3.25 -12.32 3.64
CA GLU A 145 -3.07 -13.75 3.93
C GLU A 145 -1.59 -14.11 4.11
N THR A 146 -0.72 -13.58 3.24
CA THR A 146 0.71 -13.84 3.30
C THR A 146 1.35 -13.25 4.56
N VAL A 147 1.04 -11.99 4.90
CA VAL A 147 1.57 -11.33 6.10
C VAL A 147 1.06 -12.03 7.36
N TRP A 148 -0.22 -12.36 7.42
CA TRP A 148 -0.82 -12.99 8.60
C TRP A 148 -0.33 -14.41 8.82
N ASP A 149 -0.18 -15.21 7.75
CA ASP A 149 0.42 -16.54 7.83
C ASP A 149 1.88 -16.47 8.33
N TYR A 150 2.65 -15.51 7.84
CA TYR A 150 4.01 -15.27 8.37
C TYR A 150 3.98 -14.93 9.86
N CYS A 151 3.11 -14.00 10.27
CA CYS A 151 2.99 -13.60 11.68
C CYS A 151 2.61 -14.79 12.58
N ASP A 152 1.66 -15.61 12.16
CA ASP A 152 1.23 -16.79 12.92
C ASP A 152 2.35 -17.80 13.12
N ARG A 153 3.09 -18.09 12.03
CA ARG A 153 4.22 -19.01 12.10
C ARG A 153 5.36 -18.53 13.00
N HIS A 154 5.50 -17.23 13.17
CA HIS A 154 6.55 -16.63 13.97
C HIS A 154 6.08 -16.09 15.33
N GLY A 155 4.85 -16.34 15.73
CA GLY A 155 4.29 -15.88 17.01
C GLY A 155 4.21 -14.36 17.11
N LEU A 156 4.04 -13.67 15.98
CA LEU A 156 3.90 -12.22 15.91
C LEU A 156 2.42 -11.82 15.88
N ARG A 157 2.11 -10.62 16.42
CA ARG A 157 0.79 -10.04 16.27
C ARG A 157 0.52 -9.70 14.80
N ARG A 158 -0.64 -10.08 14.28
CA ARG A 158 -1.05 -9.74 12.92
C ARG A 158 -1.27 -8.23 12.78
N PRO A 159 -0.68 -7.58 11.77
CA PRO A 159 -1.01 -6.20 11.45
C PRO A 159 -2.46 -6.07 10.95
N ASN A 160 -3.14 -5.01 11.35
CA ASN A 160 -4.44 -4.65 10.78
C ASN A 160 -4.30 -3.92 9.43
N ARG A 161 -3.12 -3.38 9.17
CA ARG A 161 -2.79 -2.58 7.98
C ARG A 161 -1.59 -3.20 7.29
N CYS A 162 -1.84 -3.81 6.13
CA CYS A 162 -0.80 -4.51 5.36
C CYS A 162 -0.57 -3.86 3.99
N THR A 163 -1.48 -2.99 3.54
CA THR A 163 -1.41 -2.33 2.24
C THR A 163 -1.47 -0.81 2.39
N THR A 164 -0.84 -0.12 1.47
CA THR A 164 -0.85 1.35 1.40
C THR A 164 -0.68 1.81 -0.04
N VAL A 165 -0.76 3.12 -0.28
CA VAL A 165 -0.43 3.74 -1.57
C VAL A 165 0.64 4.79 -1.35
N GLN A 166 1.85 4.49 -1.76
CA GLN A 166 2.98 5.42 -1.69
C GLN A 166 2.93 6.43 -2.85
N PRO A 167 3.49 7.63 -2.67
CA PRO A 167 3.62 8.61 -3.78
C PRO A 167 4.46 8.10 -4.95
N ALA A 168 5.47 7.28 -4.69
CA ALA A 168 6.34 6.61 -5.66
C ALA A 168 7.02 7.54 -6.70
N GLY A 169 7.19 8.83 -6.39
CA GLY A 169 7.68 9.84 -7.33
C GLY A 169 9.06 9.57 -7.91
N THR A 170 9.93 8.90 -7.18
CA THR A 170 11.30 8.54 -7.63
C THR A 170 11.39 7.08 -8.08
N LYS A 171 10.80 6.16 -7.32
CA LYS A 171 10.85 4.72 -7.61
C LYS A 171 10.21 4.37 -8.95
N SER A 172 9.10 5.02 -9.30
CA SER A 172 8.45 4.84 -10.61
C SER A 172 9.35 5.06 -11.80
N LEU A 173 10.40 5.87 -11.65
CA LEU A 173 11.36 6.14 -12.73
C LEU A 173 12.22 4.92 -13.11
N LEU A 174 12.38 3.95 -12.21
CA LEU A 174 13.16 2.73 -12.47
C LEU A 174 12.59 1.93 -13.64
N THR A 175 11.30 1.96 -13.82
CA THR A 175 10.61 1.22 -14.88
C THR A 175 9.84 2.12 -15.85
N GLY A 176 9.96 3.45 -15.69
CA GLY A 176 9.21 4.41 -16.50
C GLY A 176 7.71 4.45 -16.24
N ALA A 177 7.29 3.99 -15.05
CA ALA A 177 5.89 3.92 -14.66
C ALA A 177 5.29 5.27 -14.28
N ALA A 178 3.97 5.41 -14.40
CA ALA A 178 3.21 6.45 -13.73
C ALA A 178 3.32 6.26 -12.20
N PRO A 179 3.55 7.36 -11.40
CA PRO A 179 3.87 7.22 -9.99
C PRO A 179 2.65 6.82 -9.15
N GLY A 180 2.76 5.74 -8.40
CA GLY A 180 1.72 5.25 -7.49
C GLY A 180 0.40 5.01 -8.21
N TRP A 181 -0.64 5.69 -7.75
CA TRP A 181 -1.98 5.69 -8.36
C TRP A 181 -2.16 6.80 -9.43
N HIS A 182 -1.23 7.73 -9.54
CA HIS A 182 -1.42 8.93 -10.36
C HIS A 182 -1.36 8.63 -11.85
N PRO A 183 -2.15 9.34 -12.68
CA PRO A 183 -1.96 9.34 -14.11
C PRO A 183 -0.63 10.03 -14.47
N PRO A 184 -0.07 9.79 -15.66
CA PRO A 184 1.05 10.56 -16.15
C PRO A 184 0.69 12.05 -16.23
N LYS A 185 1.63 12.92 -15.89
CA LYS A 185 1.40 14.38 -15.87
C LYS A 185 0.99 14.94 -17.22
N ALA A 186 1.58 14.41 -18.28
CA ALA A 186 1.34 14.79 -19.68
C ALA A 186 2.03 13.76 -20.60
N GLN A 187 1.64 13.73 -21.88
CA GLN A 187 2.30 12.92 -22.90
C GLN A 187 3.77 13.32 -23.10
N ARG A 188 4.07 14.60 -22.90
CA ARG A 188 5.43 15.16 -22.97
C ARG A 188 5.60 16.18 -21.87
N PHE A 189 6.70 16.11 -21.14
CA PHE A 189 7.04 17.09 -20.12
C PHE A 189 8.54 17.28 -19.96
N ILE A 190 8.93 18.44 -19.45
CA ILE A 190 10.33 18.73 -19.14
C ILE A 190 10.52 18.53 -17.65
N ARG A 191 11.42 17.63 -17.27
CA ARG A 191 11.80 17.44 -15.86
C ARG A 191 13.09 18.23 -15.60
N ARG A 192 13.04 19.18 -14.68
CA ARG A 192 14.22 19.86 -14.15
C ARG A 192 14.66 19.15 -12.86
N ILE A 193 15.90 18.70 -12.85
CA ILE A 193 16.49 18.03 -11.67
C ILE A 193 17.62 18.95 -11.17
N THR A 194 17.56 19.30 -9.89
CA THR A 194 18.61 20.07 -9.24
C THR A 194 19.52 19.11 -8.49
N PHE A 195 20.79 19.10 -8.84
CA PHE A 195 21.81 18.35 -8.12
C PHE A 195 22.54 19.30 -7.15
N ARG A 196 22.80 18.81 -5.94
CA ARG A 196 23.63 19.54 -5.00
C ARG A 196 25.08 19.49 -5.52
N LYS A 197 25.70 20.65 -5.63
CA LYS A 197 27.15 20.71 -5.92
C LYS A 197 27.88 20.41 -4.61
N ASN A 198 28.72 19.38 -4.61
CA ASN A 198 29.60 19.06 -3.48
C ASN A 198 30.73 20.07 -3.40
#